data_c9c84ee1649a76a15d8f86577044ba02
#
_entry.id   c9c84ee1649a76a15d8f86577044ba02
#
_cell.length_a   1.000
_cell.length_b   1.000
_cell.length_c   1.000
_cell.angle_alpha   90.00
_cell.angle_beta   90.00
_cell.angle_gamma   90.00
#
_symmetry.space_group_name_H-M   'P 1'
#
loop_
_entity.id
_entity.type
_entity.pdbx_description
1 polymer ?
#
loop_
_entity_poly.entity_id
_entity_poly.type
_entity_poly.pdbx_seq_one_letter_code
_entity_poly.pdbx_strand_id
1 'polypeptide(L)'
;GLVMGDLKTGLLIGATLQLMTLGVATYGGATVPDFLSGAIMGTAYAILSGKGVEYGIGVAVPIGLLLTQLDILGRMTNTFFQHKADGYAEAGDYKGVERCNVLGIFPWTISRVIPVFIGLFFGEQVVNVINEMIPEWIMTGLKASGAILPAMGIAILMRYLPIKKYWPYFLIGFVLLAFGAEFFSVLGEALVGVALAAMYIMNHQQTPIAASNTGNVVYEDDEEIEIDD
;
A
#
# COMPACT_ATOMS: atom_id res chain seq x y z
N GLY A 1 -1.87 -17.59 -2.93
CA GLY A 1 -2.81 -18.27 -3.84
C GLY A 1 -2.13 -19.34 -4.68
N LEU A 2 -1.12 -18.98 -5.46
CA LEU A 2 -0.45 -19.93 -6.41
C LEU A 2 0.09 -21.17 -5.69
N VAL A 3 0.80 -21.00 -4.58
CA VAL A 3 1.37 -22.11 -3.79
C VAL A 3 0.28 -23.00 -3.17
N MET A 4 -0.87 -22.41 -2.82
CA MET A 4 -2.00 -23.11 -2.21
C MET A 4 -2.99 -23.68 -3.23
N GLY A 5 -2.72 -23.50 -4.54
CA GLY A 5 -3.56 -24.02 -5.63
C GLY A 5 -4.83 -23.21 -5.93
N ASP A 6 -5.05 -22.07 -5.28
CA ASP A 6 -6.18 -21.17 -5.56
C ASP A 6 -5.66 -19.74 -5.82
N LEU A 7 -5.30 -19.52 -7.09
CA LEU A 7 -4.79 -18.22 -7.54
C LEU A 7 -5.86 -17.13 -7.45
N LYS A 8 -7.12 -17.45 -7.72
CA LYS A 8 -8.22 -16.48 -7.72
C LYS A 8 -8.43 -15.87 -6.33
N THR A 9 -8.53 -16.71 -5.31
CA THR A 9 -8.68 -16.28 -3.92
C THR A 9 -7.49 -15.43 -3.49
N GLY A 10 -6.26 -15.86 -3.81
CA GLY A 10 -5.07 -15.09 -3.46
C GLY A 10 -4.98 -13.72 -4.14
N LEU A 11 -5.34 -13.63 -5.43
CA LEU A 11 -5.37 -12.37 -6.15
C LEU A 11 -6.44 -11.41 -5.61
N LEU A 12 -7.64 -11.91 -5.32
CA LEU A 12 -8.72 -11.07 -4.78
C LEU A 12 -8.38 -10.51 -3.40
N ILE A 13 -7.86 -11.33 -2.49
CA ILE A 13 -7.45 -10.89 -1.15
C ILE A 13 -6.29 -9.90 -1.26
N GLY A 14 -5.24 -10.25 -2.02
CA GLY A 14 -4.07 -9.40 -2.19
C GLY A 14 -4.41 -8.05 -2.82
N ALA A 15 -5.22 -8.03 -3.89
CA ALA A 15 -5.65 -6.79 -4.55
C ALA A 15 -6.48 -5.91 -3.61
N THR A 16 -7.41 -6.50 -2.85
CA THR A 16 -8.23 -5.74 -1.89
C THR A 16 -7.37 -5.09 -0.81
N LEU A 17 -6.44 -5.85 -0.22
CA LEU A 17 -5.54 -5.31 0.79
C LEU A 17 -4.55 -4.28 0.21
N GLN A 18 -4.13 -4.44 -1.04
CA GLN A 18 -3.32 -3.43 -1.73
C GLN A 18 -4.11 -2.13 -1.95
N LEU A 19 -5.40 -2.19 -2.28
CA LEU A 19 -6.25 -1.00 -2.38
C LEU A 19 -6.38 -0.27 -1.03
N MET A 20 -6.35 -0.98 0.09
CA MET A 20 -6.38 -0.38 1.43
C MET A 20 -5.12 0.44 1.75
N THR A 21 -4.00 0.16 1.08
CA THR A 21 -2.73 0.88 1.28
C THR A 21 -2.53 2.03 0.30
N LEU A 22 -3.45 2.22 -0.64
CA LEU A 22 -3.35 3.34 -1.58
C LEU A 22 -3.33 4.69 -0.84
N GLY A 23 -2.38 5.52 -1.17
CA GLY A 23 -2.21 6.83 -0.55
C GLY A 23 -1.64 6.80 0.88
N VAL A 24 -1.43 5.64 1.46
CA VAL A 24 -0.77 5.51 2.77
C VAL A 24 0.72 5.30 2.53
N ALA A 25 1.54 6.23 3.00
CA ALA A 25 2.99 6.14 2.90
C ALA A 25 3.65 6.32 4.27
N THR A 26 4.89 5.90 4.37
CA THR A 26 5.67 5.95 5.63
C THR A 26 6.30 7.32 5.86
N TYR A 27 5.58 8.40 5.58
CA TYR A 27 6.08 9.76 5.80
C TYR A 27 6.38 10.01 7.27
N GLY A 28 7.49 10.65 7.56
CA GLY A 28 7.89 10.99 8.91
C GLY A 28 8.12 9.80 9.85
N GLY A 29 8.37 8.60 9.31
CA GLY A 29 8.58 7.39 10.11
C GLY A 29 7.29 6.70 10.57
N ALA A 30 6.13 7.12 10.07
CA ALA A 30 4.87 6.44 10.34
C ALA A 30 4.93 4.98 9.85
N THR A 31 4.35 4.06 10.62
CA THR A 31 4.29 2.65 10.26
C THR A 31 2.95 2.35 9.60
N VAL A 32 3.01 1.85 8.37
CA VAL A 32 1.84 1.35 7.65
C VAL A 32 1.53 -0.07 8.13
N PRO A 33 0.26 -0.46 8.28
CA PRO A 33 -0.10 -1.84 8.60
C PRO A 33 0.54 -2.84 7.63
N ASP A 34 1.07 -3.96 8.16
CA ASP A 34 1.71 -5.00 7.34
C ASP A 34 0.67 -5.86 6.63
N PHE A 35 0.01 -5.26 5.64
CA PHE A 35 -0.97 -5.97 4.84
C PHE A 35 -0.36 -7.01 3.90
N LEU A 36 0.96 -6.98 3.64
CA LEU A 36 1.62 -8.03 2.88
C LEU A 36 1.58 -9.36 3.63
N SER A 37 2.05 -9.37 4.87
CA SER A 37 1.99 -10.55 5.73
C SER A 37 0.55 -10.93 6.05
N GLY A 38 -0.33 -9.93 6.25
CA GLY A 38 -1.77 -10.14 6.40
C GLY A 38 -2.39 -10.83 5.18
N ALA A 39 -2.02 -10.43 3.96
CA ALA A 39 -2.51 -11.05 2.73
C ALA A 39 -2.05 -12.52 2.59
N ILE A 40 -0.80 -12.82 2.94
CA ILE A 40 -0.28 -14.18 2.91
C ILE A 40 -1.07 -15.07 3.87
N MET A 41 -1.21 -14.65 5.11
CA MET A 41 -1.91 -15.43 6.14
C MET A 41 -3.41 -15.49 5.88
N GLY A 42 -4.05 -14.37 5.52
CA GLY A 42 -5.47 -14.32 5.19
C GLY A 42 -5.83 -15.20 3.98
N THR A 43 -4.99 -15.21 2.95
CA THR A 43 -5.17 -16.11 1.80
C THR A 43 -5.06 -17.57 2.21
N ALA A 44 -4.03 -17.91 2.98
CA ALA A 44 -3.86 -19.28 3.45
C ALA A 44 -5.06 -19.74 4.32
N TYR A 45 -5.50 -18.91 5.24
CA TYR A 45 -6.63 -19.23 6.10
C TYR A 45 -7.97 -19.30 5.36
N ALA A 46 -8.18 -18.44 4.35
CA ALA A 46 -9.35 -18.52 3.49
C ALA A 46 -9.44 -19.85 2.74
N ILE A 47 -8.31 -20.28 2.18
CA ILE A 47 -8.23 -21.55 1.43
C ILE A 47 -8.36 -22.75 2.36
N LEU A 48 -7.62 -22.78 3.49
CA LEU A 48 -7.68 -23.87 4.47
C LEU A 48 -9.07 -24.04 5.11
N SER A 49 -9.74 -22.93 5.41
CA SER A 49 -11.08 -22.95 6.02
C SER A 49 -12.21 -23.18 5.02
N GLY A 50 -11.97 -22.96 3.72
CA GLY A 50 -13.01 -23.00 2.67
C GLY A 50 -14.07 -21.87 2.79
N LYS A 51 -13.84 -20.85 3.65
CA LYS A 51 -14.81 -19.78 3.93
C LYS A 51 -14.78 -18.60 2.93
N GLY A 52 -13.89 -18.67 1.95
CA GLY A 52 -13.84 -17.72 0.84
C GLY A 52 -13.10 -16.41 1.14
N VAL A 53 -13.14 -15.50 0.15
CA VAL A 53 -12.34 -14.26 0.11
C VAL A 53 -12.66 -13.31 1.25
N GLU A 54 -13.95 -13.12 1.57
CA GLU A 54 -14.39 -12.18 2.61
C GLU A 54 -13.86 -12.57 4.00
N TYR A 55 -13.83 -13.88 4.29
CA TYR A 55 -13.22 -14.39 5.52
C TYR A 55 -11.72 -14.09 5.55
N GLY A 56 -11.02 -14.35 4.43
CA GLY A 56 -9.60 -14.06 4.32
C GLY A 56 -9.24 -12.60 4.56
N ILE A 57 -10.02 -11.66 3.98
CA ILE A 57 -9.85 -10.23 4.21
C ILE A 57 -10.14 -9.87 5.68
N GLY A 58 -11.24 -10.40 6.24
CA GLY A 58 -11.63 -10.16 7.62
C GLY A 58 -10.59 -10.58 8.65
N VAL A 59 -9.83 -11.66 8.37
CA VAL A 59 -8.73 -12.13 9.21
C VAL A 59 -7.41 -11.41 8.90
N ALA A 60 -7.16 -11.07 7.65
CA ALA A 60 -5.92 -10.41 7.22
C ALA A 60 -5.74 -9.02 7.84
N VAL A 61 -6.82 -8.25 7.97
CA VAL A 61 -6.78 -6.89 8.51
C VAL A 61 -6.27 -6.85 9.95
N PRO A 62 -6.86 -7.55 10.92
CA PRO A 62 -6.36 -7.54 12.29
C PRO A 62 -4.95 -8.14 12.40
N ILE A 63 -4.61 -9.14 11.60
CA ILE A 63 -3.25 -9.70 11.56
C ILE A 63 -2.27 -8.63 11.08
N GLY A 64 -2.56 -7.92 9.99
CA GLY A 64 -1.72 -6.84 9.49
C GLY A 64 -1.49 -5.73 10.51
N LEU A 65 -2.54 -5.37 11.28
CA LEU A 65 -2.44 -4.41 12.38
C LEU A 65 -1.56 -4.91 13.53
N LEU A 66 -1.67 -6.18 13.91
CA LEU A 66 -0.83 -6.77 14.95
C LEU A 66 0.65 -6.84 14.51
N LEU A 67 0.90 -7.22 13.26
CA LEU A 67 2.25 -7.31 12.70
C LEU A 67 2.92 -5.95 12.56
N THR A 68 2.16 -4.85 12.57
CA THR A 68 2.70 -3.48 12.64
C THR A 68 3.59 -3.28 13.86
N GLN A 69 3.27 -3.89 15.00
CA GLN A 69 4.10 -3.80 16.21
C GLN A 69 5.47 -4.45 16.01
N LEU A 70 5.52 -5.56 15.28
CA LEU A 70 6.78 -6.23 14.93
C LEU A 70 7.59 -5.43 13.89
N ASP A 71 6.92 -4.70 13.01
CA ASP A 71 7.57 -3.76 12.09
C ASP A 71 8.28 -2.63 12.87
N ILE A 72 7.64 -2.09 13.90
CA ILE A 72 8.26 -1.08 14.79
C ILE A 72 9.50 -1.64 15.47
N LEU A 73 9.43 -2.87 16.01
CA LEU A 73 10.59 -3.53 16.60
C LEU A 73 11.71 -3.77 15.59
N GLY A 74 11.37 -4.17 14.38
CA GLY A 74 12.32 -4.31 13.27
C GLY A 74 13.04 -2.99 12.95
N ARG A 75 12.30 -1.88 12.90
CA ARG A 75 12.87 -0.53 12.69
C ARG A 75 13.79 -0.12 13.83
N MET A 76 13.38 -0.29 15.09
CA MET A 76 14.20 0.02 16.26
C MET A 76 15.52 -0.76 16.23
N THR A 77 15.47 -2.06 15.91
CA THR A 77 16.67 -2.87 15.79
C THR A 77 17.56 -2.41 14.63
N ASN A 78 16.95 -1.98 13.52
CA ASN A 78 17.68 -1.48 12.37
C ASN A 78 18.38 -0.14 12.62
N THR A 79 17.91 0.68 13.54
CA THR A 79 18.57 1.92 13.95
C THR A 79 20.01 1.68 14.42
N PHE A 80 20.29 0.54 15.04
CA PHE A 80 21.66 0.16 15.42
C PHE A 80 22.57 0.03 14.20
N PHE A 81 22.11 -0.61 13.13
CA PHE A 81 22.87 -0.75 11.89
C PHE A 81 23.03 0.58 11.16
N GLN A 82 22.02 1.48 11.22
CA GLN A 82 22.08 2.82 10.65
C GLN A 82 23.17 3.65 11.32
N HIS A 83 23.16 3.77 12.65
CA HIS A 83 24.21 4.52 13.38
C HIS A 83 25.61 3.96 13.13
N LYS A 84 25.73 2.64 12.98
CA LYS A 84 27.02 2.03 12.67
C LYS A 84 27.46 2.35 11.23
N ALA A 85 26.52 2.42 10.29
CA ALA A 85 26.77 2.82 8.91
C ALA A 85 27.21 4.28 8.82
N ASP A 86 26.62 5.18 9.62
CA ASP A 86 27.01 6.59 9.71
C ASP A 86 28.46 6.73 10.13
N GLY A 87 28.89 6.00 11.17
CA GLY A 87 30.29 6.00 11.60
C GLY A 87 31.28 5.47 10.54
N TYR A 88 30.88 4.47 9.75
CA TYR A 88 31.70 4.02 8.61
C TYR A 88 31.72 5.03 7.46
N ALA A 89 30.61 5.74 7.24
CA ALA A 89 30.52 6.80 6.22
C ALA A 89 31.42 7.97 6.57
N GLU A 90 31.46 8.41 7.83
CA GLU A 90 32.37 9.47 8.32
C GLU A 90 33.84 9.06 8.18
N ALA A 91 34.18 7.78 8.36
CA ALA A 91 35.50 7.23 8.19
C ALA A 91 35.87 6.97 6.71
N GLY A 92 34.95 7.16 5.75
CA GLY A 92 35.18 6.87 4.32
C GLY A 92 35.22 5.37 4.00
N ASP A 93 34.78 4.48 4.90
CA ASP A 93 34.75 3.03 4.69
C ASP A 93 33.46 2.59 4.00
N TYR A 94 33.44 2.64 2.68
CA TYR A 94 32.27 2.22 1.87
C TYR A 94 31.89 0.74 2.07
N LYS A 95 32.87 -0.13 2.32
CA LYS A 95 32.60 -1.56 2.57
C LYS A 95 31.93 -1.78 3.91
N GLY A 96 32.28 -0.97 4.90
CA GLY A 96 31.61 -0.97 6.21
C GLY A 96 30.13 -0.57 6.09
N VAL A 97 29.83 0.47 5.31
CA VAL A 97 28.47 0.92 5.02
C VAL A 97 27.66 -0.18 4.30
N GLU A 98 28.23 -0.78 3.25
CA GLU A 98 27.60 -1.88 2.51
C GLU A 98 27.26 -3.07 3.41
N ARG A 99 28.18 -3.48 4.29
CA ARG A 99 27.95 -4.56 5.26
C ARG A 99 26.80 -4.22 6.22
N CYS A 100 26.73 -3.00 6.73
CA CYS A 100 25.64 -2.59 7.60
C CYS A 100 24.30 -2.63 6.88
N ASN A 101 24.24 -2.21 5.62
CA ASN A 101 23.04 -2.28 4.80
C ASN A 101 22.56 -3.74 4.60
N VAL A 102 23.49 -4.65 4.27
CA VAL A 102 23.15 -6.08 4.13
C VAL A 102 22.70 -6.68 5.47
N LEU A 103 23.38 -6.35 6.57
CA LEU A 103 22.99 -6.84 7.90
C LEU A 103 21.62 -6.31 8.35
N GLY A 104 21.22 -5.12 7.91
CA GLY A 104 19.91 -4.56 8.14
C GLY A 104 18.75 -5.39 7.56
N ILE A 105 19.01 -6.28 6.58
CA ILE A 105 18.00 -7.18 6.03
C ILE A 105 17.52 -8.19 7.08
N PHE A 106 18.40 -8.64 7.99
CA PHE A 106 18.05 -9.67 8.98
C PHE A 106 16.92 -9.26 9.92
N PRO A 107 16.94 -8.11 10.62
CA PRO A 107 15.84 -7.69 11.46
C PRO A 107 14.52 -7.58 10.71
N TRP A 108 14.53 -7.05 9.50
CA TRP A 108 13.35 -6.95 8.65
C TRP A 108 12.79 -8.31 8.22
N THR A 109 13.65 -9.23 7.84
CA THR A 109 13.25 -10.58 7.45
C THR A 109 12.69 -11.34 8.64
N ILE A 110 13.38 -11.28 9.78
CA ILE A 110 12.99 -11.98 11.01
C ILE A 110 11.62 -11.48 11.51
N SER A 111 11.40 -10.16 11.53
CA SER A 111 10.15 -9.58 12.01
C SER A 111 8.91 -9.99 11.20
N ARG A 112 9.08 -10.42 9.94
CA ARG A 112 8.00 -10.86 9.06
C ARG A 112 7.93 -12.37 8.86
N VAL A 113 9.07 -13.01 8.62
CA VAL A 113 9.12 -14.45 8.32
C VAL A 113 8.73 -15.29 9.52
N ILE A 114 9.21 -14.97 10.72
CA ILE A 114 8.91 -15.75 11.91
C ILE A 114 7.41 -15.77 12.22
N PRO A 115 6.70 -14.64 12.36
CA PRO A 115 5.28 -14.66 12.70
C PRO A 115 4.44 -15.30 11.61
N VAL A 116 4.76 -15.06 10.32
CA VAL A 116 4.05 -15.68 9.21
C VAL A 116 4.29 -17.20 9.21
N PHE A 117 5.53 -17.64 9.40
CA PHE A 117 5.86 -19.06 9.47
C PHE A 117 5.12 -19.76 10.62
N ILE A 118 5.15 -19.18 11.82
CA ILE A 118 4.44 -19.73 12.99
C ILE A 118 2.94 -19.78 12.73
N GLY A 119 2.36 -18.68 12.21
CA GLY A 119 0.93 -18.61 11.93
C GLY A 119 0.49 -19.62 10.86
N LEU A 120 1.31 -19.88 9.83
CA LEU A 120 1.00 -20.87 8.81
C LEU A 120 1.29 -22.30 9.26
N PHE A 121 2.32 -22.52 10.07
CA PHE A 121 2.64 -23.84 10.61
C PHE A 121 1.54 -24.37 11.54
N PHE A 122 0.97 -23.51 12.35
CA PHE A 122 -0.19 -23.81 13.20
C PHE A 122 -1.53 -23.44 12.54
N GLY A 123 -1.57 -23.34 11.22
CA GLY A 123 -2.67 -22.75 10.46
C GLY A 123 -4.06 -23.30 10.80
N GLU A 124 -4.20 -24.63 10.91
CA GLU A 124 -5.48 -25.26 11.29
C GLU A 124 -5.90 -24.90 12.71
N GLN A 125 -4.97 -24.99 13.66
CA GLN A 125 -5.24 -24.63 15.05
C GLN A 125 -5.60 -23.16 15.19
N VAL A 126 -4.88 -22.27 14.51
CA VAL A 126 -5.16 -20.84 14.52
C VAL A 126 -6.53 -20.55 13.90
N VAL A 127 -6.88 -21.17 12.78
CA VAL A 127 -8.20 -21.03 12.16
C VAL A 127 -9.31 -21.51 13.09
N ASN A 128 -9.13 -22.64 13.77
CA ASN A 128 -10.12 -23.17 14.70
C ASN A 128 -10.30 -22.22 15.89
N VAL A 129 -9.20 -21.76 16.51
CA VAL A 129 -9.24 -20.78 17.59
C VAL A 129 -9.93 -19.48 17.16
N ILE A 130 -9.60 -18.96 15.99
CA ILE A 130 -10.27 -17.76 15.44
C ILE A 130 -11.77 -17.99 15.27
N ASN A 131 -12.16 -19.15 14.76
CA ASN A 131 -13.58 -19.49 14.54
C ASN A 131 -14.37 -19.68 15.84
N GLU A 132 -13.73 -20.21 16.87
CA GLU A 132 -14.36 -20.48 18.17
C GLU A 132 -14.39 -19.25 19.10
N MET A 133 -13.31 -18.46 19.08
CA MET A 133 -13.16 -17.31 19.97
C MET A 133 -13.76 -16.02 19.43
N ILE A 134 -13.87 -15.85 18.11
CA ILE A 134 -14.41 -14.63 17.52
C ILE A 134 -15.89 -14.77 17.26
N PRO A 135 -16.77 -14.08 18.03
CA PRO A 135 -18.20 -14.06 17.78
C PRO A 135 -18.54 -13.55 16.38
N GLU A 136 -19.63 -14.01 15.81
CA GLU A 136 -20.07 -13.64 14.44
C GLU A 136 -20.21 -12.11 14.24
N TRP A 137 -20.64 -11.37 15.27
CA TRP A 137 -20.80 -9.92 15.15
C TRP A 137 -19.45 -9.21 14.98
N ILE A 138 -18.37 -9.69 15.62
CA ILE A 138 -17.01 -9.17 15.40
C ILE A 138 -16.55 -9.50 13.98
N MET A 139 -16.75 -10.73 13.52
CA MET A 139 -16.36 -11.12 12.17
C MET A 139 -17.13 -10.32 11.11
N THR A 140 -18.41 -10.06 11.34
CA THR A 140 -19.21 -9.20 10.45
C THR A 140 -18.70 -7.75 10.46
N GLY A 141 -18.35 -7.22 11.62
CA GLY A 141 -17.73 -5.90 11.75
C GLY A 141 -16.37 -5.80 11.02
N LEU A 142 -15.52 -6.82 11.13
CA LEU A 142 -14.25 -6.89 10.41
C LEU A 142 -14.43 -6.94 8.89
N LYS A 143 -15.40 -7.72 8.41
CA LYS A 143 -15.77 -7.77 6.99
C LYS A 143 -16.25 -6.42 6.48
N ALA A 144 -17.14 -5.75 7.22
CA ALA A 144 -17.64 -4.43 6.88
C ALA A 144 -16.50 -3.39 6.87
N SER A 145 -15.60 -3.42 7.86
CA SER A 145 -14.42 -2.57 7.90
C SER A 145 -13.50 -2.84 6.69
N GLY A 146 -13.28 -4.11 6.36
CA GLY A 146 -12.52 -4.51 5.19
C GLY A 146 -13.08 -3.97 3.86
N ALA A 147 -14.39 -3.83 3.74
CA ALA A 147 -15.04 -3.25 2.57
C ALA A 147 -14.89 -1.72 2.50
N ILE A 148 -14.81 -1.03 3.64
CA ILE A 148 -14.69 0.45 3.72
C ILE A 148 -13.25 0.92 3.54
N LEU A 149 -12.28 0.17 4.05
CA LEU A 149 -10.86 0.57 4.04
C LEU A 149 -10.30 0.90 2.65
N PRO A 150 -10.61 0.19 1.56
CA PRO A 150 -10.19 0.58 0.22
C PRO A 150 -10.69 1.96 -0.21
N ALA A 151 -11.93 2.30 0.13
CA ALA A 151 -12.50 3.62 -0.15
C ALA A 151 -11.74 4.72 0.61
N MET A 152 -11.37 4.47 1.87
CA MET A 152 -10.54 5.37 2.66
C MET A 152 -9.13 5.54 2.06
N GLY A 153 -8.51 4.45 1.60
CA GLY A 153 -7.21 4.49 0.92
C GLY A 153 -7.25 5.35 -0.35
N ILE A 154 -8.29 5.19 -1.17
CA ILE A 154 -8.50 6.03 -2.35
C ILE A 154 -8.72 7.49 -1.96
N ALA A 155 -9.51 7.77 -0.92
CA ALA A 155 -9.76 9.14 -0.45
C ALA A 155 -8.47 9.83 0.03
N ILE A 156 -7.59 9.09 0.72
CA ILE A 156 -6.26 9.59 1.12
C ILE A 156 -5.40 9.88 -0.11
N LEU A 157 -5.35 8.95 -1.08
CA LEU A 157 -4.63 9.16 -2.34
C LEU A 157 -5.12 10.43 -3.06
N MET A 158 -6.42 10.66 -3.08
CA MET A 158 -7.02 11.86 -3.69
C MET A 158 -6.54 13.16 -3.05
N ARG A 159 -6.20 13.17 -1.75
CA ARG A 159 -5.65 14.36 -1.08
C ARG A 159 -4.25 14.73 -1.58
N TYR A 160 -3.46 13.75 -2.02
CA TYR A 160 -2.12 14.00 -2.57
C TYR A 160 -2.13 14.35 -4.06
N LEU A 161 -3.24 14.10 -4.75
CA LEU A 161 -3.38 14.46 -6.16
C LEU A 161 -3.91 15.90 -6.28
N PRO A 162 -3.46 16.69 -7.28
CA PRO A 162 -3.95 18.05 -7.51
C PRO A 162 -5.37 18.03 -8.14
N ILE A 163 -6.34 17.47 -7.41
CA ILE A 163 -7.71 17.27 -7.89
C ILE A 163 -8.38 18.60 -8.27
N LYS A 164 -8.09 19.69 -7.54
CA LYS A 164 -8.63 21.02 -7.86
C LYS A 164 -8.30 21.43 -9.30
N LYS A 165 -7.13 21.04 -9.83
CA LYS A 165 -6.70 21.33 -11.19
C LYS A 165 -7.30 20.36 -12.21
N TYR A 166 -7.47 19.08 -11.81
CA TYR A 166 -7.86 18.00 -12.71
C TYR A 166 -9.25 17.41 -12.39
N TRP A 167 -10.10 18.16 -11.70
CA TRP A 167 -11.43 17.73 -11.30
C TRP A 167 -12.32 17.24 -12.47
N PRO A 168 -12.23 17.80 -13.72
CA PRO A 168 -13.05 17.30 -14.82
C PRO A 168 -12.71 15.84 -15.20
N TYR A 169 -11.42 15.48 -15.12
CA TYR A 169 -10.98 14.10 -15.41
C TYR A 169 -11.44 13.13 -14.31
N PHE A 170 -11.43 13.59 -13.05
CA PHE A 170 -11.99 12.83 -11.95
C PHE A 170 -13.50 12.56 -12.15
N LEU A 171 -14.24 13.57 -12.60
CA LEU A 171 -15.67 13.46 -12.83
C LEU A 171 -15.98 12.51 -13.99
N ILE A 172 -15.21 12.54 -15.06
CA ILE A 172 -15.31 11.59 -16.18
C ILE A 172 -15.10 10.16 -15.67
N GLY A 173 -14.03 9.89 -14.91
CA GLY A 173 -13.76 8.57 -14.35
C GLY A 173 -14.89 8.11 -13.43
N PHE A 174 -15.38 8.99 -12.56
CA PHE A 174 -16.50 8.68 -11.67
C PHE A 174 -17.78 8.30 -12.43
N VAL A 175 -18.13 9.06 -13.48
CA VAL A 175 -19.32 8.77 -14.31
C VAL A 175 -19.17 7.45 -15.05
N LEU A 176 -17.98 7.19 -15.61
CA LEU A 176 -17.70 5.93 -16.30
C LEU A 176 -17.83 4.74 -15.34
N LEU A 177 -17.31 4.85 -14.13
CA LEU A 177 -17.41 3.78 -13.14
C LEU A 177 -18.85 3.61 -12.62
N ALA A 178 -19.51 4.70 -12.27
CA ALA A 178 -20.82 4.65 -11.64
C ALA A 178 -21.94 4.20 -12.60
N PHE A 179 -21.84 4.55 -13.87
CA PHE A 179 -22.88 4.27 -14.87
C PHE A 179 -22.43 3.34 -16.00
N GLY A 180 -21.14 3.13 -16.15
CA GLY A 180 -20.56 2.29 -17.20
C GLY A 180 -20.09 0.92 -16.74
N ALA A 181 -20.23 0.58 -15.46
CA ALA A 181 -19.71 -0.67 -14.87
C ALA A 181 -20.25 -1.95 -15.54
N GLU A 182 -21.40 -1.89 -16.20
CA GLU A 182 -21.95 -3.02 -16.96
C GLU A 182 -21.25 -3.20 -18.32
N PHE A 183 -20.70 -2.13 -18.89
CA PHE A 183 -20.13 -2.10 -20.24
C PHE A 183 -18.60 -2.06 -20.22
N PHE A 184 -18.01 -1.46 -19.19
CA PHE A 184 -16.57 -1.28 -19.04
C PHE A 184 -16.03 -2.05 -17.86
N SER A 185 -14.99 -2.82 -18.10
CA SER A 185 -14.18 -3.36 -16.98
C SER A 185 -13.28 -2.27 -16.41
N VAL A 186 -12.84 -2.41 -15.16
CA VAL A 186 -11.87 -1.49 -14.52
C VAL A 186 -10.61 -1.29 -15.38
N LEU A 187 -10.19 -2.33 -16.12
CA LEU A 187 -9.08 -2.23 -17.06
C LEU A 187 -9.42 -1.30 -18.25
N GLY A 188 -10.64 -1.40 -18.78
CA GLY A 188 -11.10 -0.52 -19.85
C GLY A 188 -11.12 0.95 -19.42
N GLU A 189 -11.57 1.23 -18.22
CA GLU A 189 -11.56 2.59 -17.65
C GLU A 189 -10.14 3.12 -17.44
N ALA A 190 -9.23 2.27 -16.97
CA ALA A 190 -7.82 2.63 -16.83
C ALA A 190 -7.19 3.00 -18.19
N LEU A 191 -7.52 2.26 -19.27
CA LEU A 191 -7.05 2.58 -20.62
C LEU A 191 -7.61 3.91 -21.13
N VAL A 192 -8.88 4.22 -20.86
CA VAL A 192 -9.47 5.55 -21.17
C VAL A 192 -8.72 6.64 -20.39
N GLY A 193 -8.41 6.42 -19.12
CA GLY A 193 -7.63 7.35 -18.30
C GLY A 193 -6.23 7.61 -18.89
N VAL A 194 -5.53 6.56 -19.33
CA VAL A 194 -4.22 6.69 -20.00
C VAL A 194 -4.34 7.47 -21.31
N ALA A 195 -5.38 7.21 -22.11
CA ALA A 195 -5.62 7.94 -23.36
C ALA A 195 -5.87 9.44 -23.11
N LEU A 196 -6.69 9.77 -22.12
CA LEU A 196 -6.95 11.17 -21.72
C LEU A 196 -5.67 11.87 -21.23
N ALA A 197 -4.84 11.18 -20.43
CA ALA A 197 -3.56 11.70 -19.98
C ALA A 197 -2.60 11.96 -21.16
N ALA A 198 -2.53 11.03 -22.12
CA ALA A 198 -1.72 11.19 -23.32
C ALA A 198 -2.20 12.39 -24.16
N MET A 199 -3.50 12.54 -24.37
CA MET A 199 -4.09 13.69 -25.07
C MET A 199 -3.77 15.01 -24.37
N TYR A 200 -3.84 15.04 -23.04
CA TYR A 200 -3.48 16.23 -22.26
C TYR A 200 -2.01 16.61 -22.45
N ILE A 201 -1.09 15.65 -22.37
CA ILE A 201 0.35 15.88 -22.56
C ILE A 201 0.62 16.38 -23.99
N MET A 202 0.06 15.72 -25.02
CA MET A 202 0.26 16.11 -26.42
C MET A 202 -0.24 17.52 -26.68
N ASN A 203 -1.36 17.92 -26.10
CA ASN A 203 -1.93 19.25 -26.27
C ASN A 203 -1.13 20.34 -25.55
N HIS A 204 -0.52 20.02 -24.39
CA HIS A 204 0.35 20.96 -23.64
C HIS A 204 1.75 21.08 -24.24
N GLN A 205 2.27 20.03 -24.89
CA GLN A 205 3.56 20.09 -25.57
C GLN A 205 3.52 20.91 -26.87
N GLN A 206 2.34 21.17 -27.43
CA GLN A 206 2.19 21.97 -28.65
C GLN A 206 2.15 23.48 -28.42
N THR A 207 2.20 23.95 -27.15
CA THR A 207 2.39 25.36 -26.90
C THR A 207 3.88 25.67 -27.09
N PRO A 208 4.32 26.30 -28.22
CA PRO A 208 5.71 26.70 -28.38
C PRO A 208 5.98 27.71 -27.26
N ILE A 209 7.04 27.47 -26.48
CA ILE A 209 7.63 28.54 -25.67
C ILE A 209 8.01 29.60 -26.70
N ALA A 210 7.19 30.64 -26.84
CA ALA A 210 7.59 31.81 -27.58
C ALA A 210 8.91 32.24 -26.95
N ALA A 211 9.97 32.13 -27.74
CA ALA A 211 11.30 32.58 -27.32
C ALA A 211 11.19 34.08 -27.01
N SER A 212 10.92 34.41 -25.77
CA SER A 212 11.11 35.75 -25.25
C SER A 212 12.61 35.98 -25.19
N ASN A 213 13.10 36.60 -26.24
CA ASN A 213 14.41 37.19 -26.28
C ASN A 213 14.37 38.36 -25.30
N THR A 214 15.00 38.20 -24.16
CA THR A 214 15.72 39.22 -23.39
C THR A 214 15.96 38.74 -21.98
N GLY A 215 17.21 38.78 -21.56
CA GLY A 215 17.72 38.34 -20.30
C GLY A 215 17.05 39.02 -19.11
N ASN A 216 16.47 38.18 -18.29
CA ASN A 216 16.40 38.29 -16.84
C ASN A 216 15.81 36.98 -16.36
N VAL A 217 16.64 36.09 -15.87
CA VAL A 217 16.19 34.92 -15.13
C VAL A 217 15.78 35.44 -13.75
N VAL A 218 14.49 35.71 -13.59
CA VAL A 218 13.88 35.84 -12.28
C VAL A 218 13.55 34.42 -11.83
N TYR A 219 14.26 33.96 -10.83
CA TYR A 219 13.85 32.78 -10.06
C TYR A 219 12.60 33.21 -9.28
N GLU A 220 11.41 32.76 -9.67
CA GLU A 220 10.24 32.79 -8.81
C GLU A 220 10.48 31.80 -7.70
N ASP A 221 10.60 32.32 -6.48
CA ASP A 221 10.71 31.54 -5.25
C ASP A 221 9.48 30.67 -5.10
N ASP A 222 9.71 29.42 -4.72
CA ASP A 222 8.70 28.40 -4.43
C ASP A 222 7.71 28.97 -3.39
N GLU A 223 6.43 28.99 -3.76
CA GLU A 223 5.35 29.32 -2.82
C GLU A 223 5.41 28.34 -1.64
N GLU A 224 5.73 28.85 -0.49
CA GLU A 224 5.61 28.16 0.79
C GLU A 224 4.18 27.66 0.94
N ILE A 225 4.03 26.34 1.07
CA ILE A 225 2.76 25.72 1.45
C ILE A 225 2.53 26.08 2.92
N GLU A 226 1.74 27.11 3.19
CA GLU A 226 1.18 27.34 4.54
C GLU A 226 0.32 26.12 4.89
N ILE A 227 0.80 25.35 5.86
CA ILE A 227 0.02 24.33 6.55
C ILE A 227 -0.67 25.06 7.70
N ASP A 228 -1.93 25.43 7.51
CA ASP A 228 -2.81 25.82 8.61
C ASP A 228 -3.03 24.62 9.52
N ASP A 229 -2.79 24.84 10.82
CA ASP A 229 -2.98 23.91 11.95
C ASP A 229 -4.43 23.42 12.15
#